data_5a9803da6a4e076a731db6e73986a9d2
#
_entry.id   5a9803da6a4e076a731db6e73986a9d2
#
_cell.length_a   1.000
_cell.length_b   1.000
_cell.length_c   1.000
_cell.angle_alpha   90.00
_cell.angle_beta   90.00
_cell.angle_gamma   90.00
#
_symmetry.space_group_name_H-M   'P 1'
#
loop_
_entity.id
_entity.type
_entity.pdbx_description
1 polymer ?
#
loop_
_entity_poly.entity_id
_entity_poly.type
_entity_poly.pdbx_seq_one_letter_code
_entity_poly.pdbx_strand_id
1 'polypeptide(L)'
;MLVADLAYFGTRFIGTTESQAPDAYKEMLLTSRAADIVHTPAVSGVPASFMRQSLENAGFDLAALQGKGEVNFGSKLKPLSDEAKAWKTVWSAGQGVGEINDVPTVDELIARLDAEYRKAREHAAQLCCPL
;
A
#
# COMPACT_ATOMS: atom_id res chain seq x y z
N MET A 1 -7.12 -10.97 -20.86
CA MET A 1 -6.10 -11.33 -19.85
C MET A 1 -5.14 -10.14 -19.73
N LEU A 2 -4.96 -9.60 -18.54
CA LEU A 2 -3.91 -8.60 -18.31
C LEU A 2 -2.58 -9.34 -18.22
N VAL A 3 -1.62 -8.97 -19.06
CA VAL A 3 -0.28 -9.57 -19.09
C VAL A 3 0.67 -8.57 -18.41
N ALA A 4 1.39 -9.03 -17.40
CA ALA A 4 2.47 -8.30 -16.77
C ALA A 4 3.71 -9.19 -16.74
N ASP A 5 4.86 -8.63 -17.08
CA ASP A 5 6.13 -9.35 -17.08
C ASP A 5 6.68 -9.51 -15.66
N LEU A 6 6.39 -8.54 -14.79
CA LEU A 6 6.86 -8.49 -13.40
C LEU A 6 5.75 -8.00 -12.47
N ALA A 7 5.79 -8.45 -11.22
CA ALA A 7 4.95 -7.95 -10.14
C ALA A 7 5.80 -7.19 -9.12
N TYR A 8 5.32 -6.02 -8.68
CA TYR A 8 5.97 -5.20 -7.66
C TYR A 8 5.10 -5.17 -6.39
N PHE A 9 5.64 -5.66 -5.29
CA PHE A 9 4.95 -5.74 -4.02
C PHE A 9 5.64 -4.85 -2.97
N GLY A 10 4.97 -3.82 -2.47
CA GLY A 10 5.44 -3.02 -1.34
C GLY A 10 4.63 -3.29 -0.09
N THR A 11 3.34 -2.92 -0.13
CA THR A 11 2.44 -2.97 1.04
C THR A 11 2.37 -4.34 1.69
N ARG A 12 2.37 -5.42 0.91
CA ARG A 12 2.28 -6.79 1.44
C ARG A 12 3.48 -7.16 2.33
N PHE A 13 4.67 -6.69 1.99
CA PHE A 13 5.88 -6.94 2.78
C PHE A 13 5.97 -6.08 4.05
N ILE A 14 5.24 -4.95 4.12
CA ILE A 14 5.10 -4.21 5.38
C ILE A 14 4.37 -5.07 6.43
N GLY A 15 3.40 -5.87 5.99
CA GLY A 15 2.65 -6.82 6.83
C GLY A 15 3.36 -8.15 7.02
N THR A 16 4.65 -8.15 7.36
CA THR A 16 5.43 -9.35 7.72
C THR A 16 6.05 -9.21 9.11
N THR A 17 6.43 -10.33 9.72
CA THR A 17 7.03 -10.32 11.07
C THR A 17 8.37 -9.61 11.08
N GLU A 18 9.17 -9.71 10.02
CA GLU A 18 10.50 -9.12 9.89
C GLU A 18 10.48 -7.62 9.55
N SER A 19 9.34 -7.11 9.10
CA SER A 19 9.18 -5.69 8.81
C SER A 19 9.39 -4.85 10.07
N GLN A 20 10.15 -3.76 9.94
CA GLN A 20 10.37 -2.77 11.01
C GLN A 20 9.17 -1.82 11.22
N ALA A 21 8.06 -2.04 10.50
CA ALA A 21 6.84 -1.27 10.70
C ALA A 21 6.28 -1.49 12.11
N PRO A 22 5.79 -0.43 12.79
CA PRO A 22 5.12 -0.56 14.09
C PRO A 22 3.93 -1.52 14.03
N ASP A 23 3.65 -2.23 15.13
CA ASP A 23 2.52 -3.18 15.19
C ASP A 23 1.18 -2.52 14.84
N ALA A 24 0.94 -1.30 15.29
CA ALA A 24 -0.24 -0.54 14.93
C ALA A 24 -0.39 -0.30 13.42
N TYR A 25 0.72 -0.19 12.68
CA TYR A 25 0.68 -0.11 11.22
C TYR A 25 0.27 -1.45 10.62
N LYS A 26 0.85 -2.55 11.10
CA LYS A 26 0.51 -3.92 10.65
C LYS A 26 -0.96 -4.23 10.93
N GLU A 27 -1.46 -3.88 12.12
CA GLU A 27 -2.89 -4.01 12.47
C GLU A 27 -3.79 -3.19 11.56
N MET A 28 -3.41 -1.96 11.24
CA MET A 28 -4.16 -1.12 10.31
C MET A 28 -4.20 -1.71 8.89
N LEU A 29 -3.14 -2.37 8.44
CA LEU A 29 -3.15 -3.10 7.15
C LEU A 29 -4.19 -4.22 7.15
N LEU A 30 -4.32 -4.98 8.25
CA LEU A 30 -5.27 -6.10 8.35
C LEU A 30 -6.74 -5.65 8.34
N THR A 31 -7.01 -4.42 8.76
CA THR A 31 -8.37 -3.88 8.86
C THR A 31 -8.76 -2.98 7.69
N SER A 32 -7.78 -2.49 6.92
CA SER A 32 -8.01 -1.58 5.79
C SER A 32 -8.49 -2.31 4.53
N ARG A 33 -9.25 -1.60 3.72
CA ARG A 33 -9.75 -2.06 2.41
C ARG A 33 -9.33 -1.08 1.31
N ALA A 34 -9.46 -1.47 0.06
CA ALA A 34 -9.14 -0.59 -1.10
C ALA A 34 -9.87 0.76 -1.03
N ALA A 35 -11.12 0.79 -0.52
CA ALA A 35 -11.91 2.01 -0.34
C ALA A 35 -11.36 2.96 0.74
N ASP A 36 -10.50 2.46 1.63
CA ASP A 36 -9.86 3.25 2.70
C ASP A 36 -8.57 3.91 2.23
N ILE A 37 -8.18 3.73 0.97
CA ILE A 37 -6.98 4.36 0.42
C ILE A 37 -7.32 5.71 -0.19
N VAL A 38 -6.69 6.75 0.33
CA VAL A 38 -6.82 8.13 -0.12
C VAL A 38 -5.56 8.51 -0.90
N HIS A 39 -5.72 8.82 -2.18
CA HIS A 39 -4.63 9.29 -3.03
C HIS A 39 -4.60 10.82 -3.05
N THR A 40 -3.55 11.43 -2.49
CA THR A 40 -3.48 12.88 -2.34
C THR A 40 -2.05 13.39 -2.31
N PRO A 41 -1.77 14.59 -2.89
CA PRO A 41 -0.51 15.29 -2.71
C PRO A 41 -0.46 16.15 -1.43
N ALA A 42 -1.57 16.28 -0.71
CA ALA A 42 -1.71 17.27 0.36
C ALA A 42 -0.80 17.00 1.58
N VAL A 43 -0.36 15.76 1.78
CA VAL A 43 0.50 15.38 2.91
C VAL A 43 1.96 15.77 2.67
N SER A 44 2.47 15.52 1.46
CA SER A 44 3.90 15.66 1.14
C SER A 44 4.18 16.57 -0.05
N GLY A 45 3.12 17.07 -0.72
CA GLY A 45 3.25 17.78 -1.99
C GLY A 45 3.50 16.88 -3.19
N VAL A 46 3.71 15.59 -2.97
CA VAL A 46 3.84 14.57 -4.00
C VAL A 46 2.64 13.62 -3.89
N PRO A 47 1.95 13.30 -5.00
CA PRO A 47 0.84 12.36 -4.95
C PRO A 47 1.28 11.01 -4.39
N ALA A 48 0.62 10.58 -3.31
CA ALA A 48 0.85 9.28 -2.68
C ALA A 48 -0.45 8.72 -2.12
N SER A 49 -0.47 7.43 -1.86
CA SER A 49 -1.63 6.71 -1.35
C SER A 49 -1.47 6.45 0.13
N PHE A 50 -2.41 6.93 0.94
CA PHE A 50 -2.40 6.83 2.39
C PHE A 50 -3.63 6.09 2.90
N MET A 51 -3.50 5.42 4.04
CA MET A 51 -4.65 4.85 4.73
C MET A 51 -5.47 5.95 5.40
N ARG A 52 -6.77 5.96 5.15
CA ARG A 52 -7.73 6.94 5.68
C ARG A 52 -7.59 7.13 7.18
N GLN A 53 -7.64 6.05 7.94
CA GLN A 53 -7.53 6.09 9.39
C GLN A 53 -6.21 6.69 9.88
N SER A 54 -5.11 6.47 9.15
CA SER A 54 -3.82 7.07 9.46
C SER A 54 -3.83 8.59 9.28
N LEU A 55 -4.50 9.10 8.24
CA LEU A 55 -4.70 10.52 8.01
C LEU A 55 -5.56 11.15 9.12
N GLU A 56 -6.67 10.49 9.49
CA GLU A 56 -7.55 10.94 10.58
C GLU A 56 -6.82 10.98 11.92
N ASN A 57 -6.05 9.94 12.25
CA ASN A 57 -5.25 9.89 13.47
C ASN A 57 -4.18 10.99 13.52
N ALA A 58 -3.68 11.43 12.37
CA ALA A 58 -2.73 12.53 12.24
C ALA A 58 -3.40 13.92 12.21
N GLY A 59 -4.74 13.99 12.29
CA GLY A 59 -5.49 15.23 12.36
C GLY A 59 -5.79 15.87 10.99
N PHE A 60 -5.66 15.14 9.88
CA PHE A 60 -6.02 15.67 8.57
C PHE A 60 -7.54 15.67 8.38
N ASP A 61 -8.06 16.78 7.86
CA ASP A 61 -9.44 16.87 7.40
C ASP A 61 -9.58 16.23 6.00
N LEU A 62 -10.19 15.07 5.93
CA LEU A 62 -10.36 14.32 4.68
C LEU A 62 -11.23 15.05 3.66
N ALA A 63 -12.19 15.88 4.08
CA ALA A 63 -13.01 16.68 3.17
C ALA A 63 -12.16 17.76 2.47
N ALA A 64 -11.21 18.35 3.18
CA ALA A 64 -10.26 19.31 2.62
C ALA A 64 -9.21 18.64 1.69
N LEU A 65 -8.89 17.37 1.90
CA LEU A 65 -7.91 16.64 1.07
C LEU A 65 -8.44 16.28 -0.32
N GLN A 66 -9.73 16.30 -0.57
CA GLN A 66 -10.35 16.04 -1.88
C GLN A 66 -10.24 17.24 -2.84
N GLY A 67 -9.77 18.39 -2.38
CA GLY A 67 -9.45 19.53 -3.22
C GLY A 67 -8.20 19.28 -4.07
N LYS A 68 -8.17 19.84 -5.30
CA LYS A 68 -7.01 19.79 -6.20
C LYS A 68 -5.82 20.52 -5.55
N GLY A 69 -4.97 19.79 -4.83
CA GLY A 69 -3.69 20.31 -4.39
C GLY A 69 -2.77 20.58 -5.60
N GLU A 70 -2.14 21.73 -5.67
CA GLU A 70 -1.08 21.97 -6.66
C GLU A 70 0.10 21.03 -6.38
N VAL A 71 0.46 20.28 -7.41
CA VAL A 71 1.63 19.39 -7.36
C VAL A 71 2.88 20.24 -7.56
N ASN A 72 3.68 20.43 -6.52
CA ASN A 72 4.90 21.22 -6.59
C ASN A 72 6.12 20.34 -6.24
N PHE A 73 6.72 19.73 -7.26
CA PHE A 73 7.90 18.88 -7.10
C PHE A 73 9.19 19.64 -6.77
N GLY A 74 9.26 20.93 -7.07
CA GLY A 74 10.53 21.69 -6.99
C GLY A 74 10.87 22.26 -5.62
N SER A 75 9.89 22.73 -4.85
CA SER A 75 10.10 23.39 -3.56
C SER A 75 10.11 22.43 -2.36
N LYS A 76 9.61 21.19 -2.53
CA LYS A 76 9.35 20.23 -1.44
C LYS A 76 10.32 19.04 -1.35
N LEU A 77 11.37 19.03 -2.16
CA LEU A 77 12.47 18.04 -2.00
C LEU A 77 13.43 18.38 -0.85
N LYS A 78 13.25 19.53 -0.17
CA LYS A 78 13.98 19.83 1.05
C LYS A 78 13.16 19.34 2.24
N PRO A 79 13.65 18.38 3.04
CA PRO A 79 12.93 17.93 4.22
C PRO A 79 12.79 19.08 5.22
N LEU A 80 11.60 19.66 5.31
CA LEU A 80 11.23 20.48 6.45
C LEU A 80 11.07 19.56 7.66
N SER A 81 11.54 19.98 8.82
CA SER A 81 11.55 19.17 10.06
C SER A 81 10.16 18.64 10.46
N ASP A 82 9.10 19.31 10.04
CA ASP A 82 7.72 18.93 10.33
C ASP A 82 7.17 17.89 9.32
N GLU A 83 7.62 17.92 8.05
CA GLU A 83 7.28 16.89 7.07
C GLU A 83 7.91 15.56 7.43
N ALA A 84 9.12 15.53 7.96
CA ALA A 84 9.77 14.32 8.45
C ALA A 84 9.00 13.66 9.61
N LYS A 85 8.26 14.44 10.41
CA LYS A 85 7.35 13.92 11.45
C LYS A 85 6.08 13.32 10.85
N ALA A 86 5.51 13.95 9.82
CA ALA A 86 4.31 13.44 9.15
C ALA A 86 4.55 12.03 8.56
N TRP A 87 5.68 11.79 7.91
CA TRP A 87 6.05 10.48 7.37
C TRP A 87 6.22 9.37 8.42
N LYS A 88 6.44 9.71 9.68
CA LYS A 88 6.53 8.73 10.77
C LYS A 88 5.16 8.30 11.30
N THR A 89 4.15 9.13 11.14
CA THR A 89 2.82 8.93 11.73
C THR A 89 1.72 8.72 10.70
N VAL A 90 1.94 9.10 9.44
CA VAL A 90 0.99 8.89 8.33
C VAL A 90 1.46 7.71 7.50
N TRP A 91 0.66 6.65 7.52
CA TRP A 91 1.02 5.38 6.89
C TRP A 91 0.37 5.21 5.53
N SER A 92 1.17 4.74 4.58
CA SER A 92 0.77 4.54 3.20
C SER A 92 0.45 3.09 2.91
N ALA A 93 -0.47 2.86 1.97
CA ALA A 93 -0.73 1.53 1.43
C ALA A 93 -1.25 1.63 0.01
N GLY A 94 -1.00 0.61 -0.79
CA GLY A 94 -1.63 0.44 -2.10
C GLY A 94 -3.05 -0.13 -1.98
N GLN A 95 -3.83 -0.05 -3.04
CA GLN A 95 -5.21 -0.55 -3.09
C GLN A 95 -5.33 -2.06 -2.85
N GLY A 96 -4.26 -2.84 -3.07
CA GLY A 96 -4.21 -4.26 -2.74
C GLY A 96 -4.19 -4.57 -1.25
N VAL A 97 -4.27 -3.57 -0.36
CA VAL A 97 -4.30 -3.74 1.10
C VAL A 97 -5.43 -4.66 1.56
N GLY A 98 -6.58 -4.66 0.86
CA GLY A 98 -7.73 -5.48 1.20
C GLY A 98 -7.50 -7.00 1.12
N GLU A 99 -6.41 -7.43 0.50
CA GLU A 99 -6.01 -8.85 0.40
C GLU A 99 -5.05 -9.27 1.54
N ILE A 100 -4.70 -8.34 2.44
CA ILE A 100 -3.80 -8.62 3.56
C ILE A 100 -4.62 -9.05 4.76
N ASN A 101 -4.53 -10.34 5.12
CA ASN A 101 -5.35 -10.94 6.17
C ASN A 101 -4.51 -11.49 7.34
N ASP A 102 -3.18 -11.46 7.22
CA ASP A 102 -2.26 -12.00 8.21
C ASP A 102 -0.90 -11.29 8.17
N VAL A 103 -0.06 -11.58 9.17
CA VAL A 103 1.32 -11.09 9.31
C VAL A 103 2.25 -12.31 9.37
N PRO A 104 2.51 -12.98 8.23
CA PRO A 104 3.41 -14.13 8.17
C PRO A 104 4.88 -13.70 8.21
N THR A 105 5.76 -14.67 8.29
CA THR A 105 7.18 -14.48 7.95
C THR A 105 7.35 -14.19 6.45
N VAL A 106 8.47 -13.58 6.07
CA VAL A 106 8.79 -13.35 4.64
C VAL A 106 8.90 -14.69 3.89
N ASP A 107 9.47 -15.72 4.53
CA ASP A 107 9.61 -17.05 3.92
C ASP A 107 8.24 -17.68 3.61
N GLU A 108 7.33 -17.68 4.57
CA GLU A 108 5.94 -18.14 4.37
C GLU A 108 5.21 -17.35 3.29
N LEU A 109 5.41 -16.03 3.25
CA LEU A 109 4.81 -15.17 2.24
C LEU A 109 5.32 -15.53 0.83
N ILE A 110 6.62 -15.68 0.66
CA ILE A 110 7.24 -16.02 -0.63
C ILE A 110 6.78 -17.41 -1.09
N ALA A 111 6.76 -18.40 -0.18
CA ALA A 111 6.26 -19.74 -0.52
C ALA A 111 4.78 -19.72 -0.98
N ARG A 112 3.94 -18.91 -0.32
CA ARG A 112 2.55 -18.70 -0.70
C ARG A 112 2.42 -18.06 -2.08
N LEU A 113 3.15 -16.98 -2.33
CA LEU A 113 3.13 -16.27 -3.62
C LEU A 113 3.57 -17.16 -4.77
N ASP A 114 4.60 -18.01 -4.59
CA ASP A 114 5.04 -18.96 -5.60
C ASP A 114 3.95 -20.02 -5.89
N ALA A 115 3.33 -20.55 -4.84
CA ALA A 115 2.26 -21.54 -4.99
C ALA A 115 1.03 -20.96 -5.71
N GLU A 116 0.61 -19.74 -5.32
CA GLU A 116 -0.51 -19.04 -5.96
C GLU A 116 -0.21 -18.70 -7.43
N TYR A 117 1.01 -18.25 -7.73
CA TYR A 117 1.44 -17.99 -9.10
C TYR A 117 1.40 -19.25 -9.97
N ARG A 118 1.92 -20.38 -9.48
CA ARG A 118 1.89 -21.65 -10.20
C ARG A 118 0.46 -22.09 -10.51
N LYS A 119 -0.42 -22.04 -9.49
CA LYS A 119 -1.84 -22.36 -9.63
C LYS A 119 -2.55 -21.47 -10.65
N ALA A 120 -2.30 -20.16 -10.59
CA ALA A 120 -2.88 -19.21 -11.55
C ALA A 120 -2.41 -19.46 -12.98
N ARG A 121 -1.13 -19.79 -13.16
CA ARG A 121 -0.55 -20.13 -14.46
C ARG A 121 -1.17 -21.42 -15.05
N GLU A 122 -1.33 -22.46 -14.22
CA GLU A 122 -1.96 -23.72 -14.63
C GLU A 122 -3.42 -23.49 -15.04
N HIS A 123 -4.16 -22.71 -14.26
CA HIS A 123 -5.53 -22.36 -14.58
C HIS A 123 -5.64 -21.56 -15.89
N ALA A 124 -4.77 -20.59 -16.10
CA ALA A 124 -4.71 -19.82 -17.33
C ALA A 124 -4.40 -20.70 -18.55
N ALA A 125 -3.48 -21.67 -18.42
CA ALA A 125 -3.16 -22.62 -19.48
C ALA A 125 -4.38 -23.48 -19.87
N GLN A 126 -5.15 -23.95 -18.90
CA GLN A 126 -6.39 -24.73 -19.14
C GLN A 126 -7.45 -23.92 -19.89
N LEU A 127 -7.56 -22.61 -19.60
CA LEU A 127 -8.51 -21.71 -20.29
C LEU A 127 -8.07 -21.33 -21.70
N CYS A 128 -6.78 -21.32 -21.97
CA CYS A 128 -6.22 -20.92 -23.27
C CYS A 128 -6.04 -22.07 -24.26
N CYS A 129 -6.18 -23.34 -23.83
CA CYS A 129 -6.21 -24.53 -24.71
C CYS A 129 -7.63 -25.10 -24.74
N PRO A 130 -8.53 -24.60 -25.62
CA PRO A 130 -9.73 -25.35 -25.93
C PRO A 130 -9.32 -26.71 -26.61
N LEU A 131 -9.93 -27.77 -26.15
CA LEU A 131 -9.84 -29.15 -26.72
C LEU A 131 -10.11 -29.17 -28.22
#